data_118dfcaa8a2cc0bef3a3cdf5b3d5b90d
#
_entry.id   118dfcaa8a2cc0bef3a3cdf5b3d5b90d
#
_cell.length_a   1.000
_cell.length_b   1.000
_cell.length_c   1.000
_cell.angle_alpha   90.00
_cell.angle_beta   90.00
_cell.angle_gamma   90.00
#
_symmetry.space_group_name_H-M   'P 1'
#
loop_
_entity.id
_entity.type
_entity.pdbx_description
1 polymer ?
#
loop_
_entity_poly.entity_id
_entity_poly.type
_entity_poly.pdbx_seq_one_letter_code
_entity_poly.pdbx_strand_id
1 'polypeptide(L)'
;FFIFSNVVSLAQNTPITIGGMDFGYESPREYELGPIRVLGADNYDHQAIKLIAGLRQGQRIMVPGQPVTNAIKNLWAEGIFSNVSIYAEKEIAGVLYLVIELAPRPKLSKYKFKGISRREADKLREEIALYAGKTITENLVFQTTNKIKGYFREKGYYDTKVKINQEKDTLINDSELFLIDITKG
;
A
#
# COMPACT_ATOMS: atom_id res chain seq x y z
N PHE A 1 -2.60 16.31 -49.96
CA PHE A 1 -2.46 17.32 -48.89
C PHE A 1 -2.91 16.67 -47.60
N PHE A 2 -1.96 16.11 -46.84
CA PHE A 2 -2.23 15.52 -45.52
C PHE A 2 -1.99 16.61 -44.47
N ILE A 3 -3.04 16.99 -43.75
CA ILE A 3 -2.95 17.86 -42.58
C ILE A 3 -2.70 16.99 -41.35
N PHE A 4 -1.48 17.03 -40.81
CA PHE A 4 -1.15 16.49 -39.50
C PHE A 4 -1.73 17.42 -38.43
N SER A 5 -2.81 16.97 -37.79
CA SER A 5 -3.34 17.62 -36.59
C SER A 5 -2.51 17.18 -35.40
N ASN A 6 -1.64 18.06 -34.88
CA ASN A 6 -0.97 17.90 -33.60
C ASN A 6 -1.99 17.96 -32.48
N VAL A 7 -2.36 16.82 -31.93
CA VAL A 7 -3.06 16.75 -30.65
C VAL A 7 -2.02 17.00 -29.55
N VAL A 8 -1.89 18.23 -29.11
CA VAL A 8 -1.22 18.55 -27.86
C VAL A 8 -2.10 18.02 -26.75
N SER A 9 -1.69 16.89 -26.17
CA SER A 9 -2.27 16.39 -24.93
C SER A 9 -1.92 17.38 -23.81
N LEU A 10 -2.83 18.30 -23.52
CA LEU A 10 -2.80 19.05 -22.28
C LEU A 10 -3.01 18.05 -21.15
N ALA A 11 -1.95 17.81 -20.39
CA ALA A 11 -2.07 17.13 -19.09
C ALA A 11 -3.07 17.99 -18.27
N GLN A 12 -4.29 17.49 -18.18
CA GLN A 12 -5.31 18.09 -17.35
C GLN A 12 -4.86 17.89 -15.90
N ASN A 13 -4.41 18.97 -15.24
CA ASN A 13 -4.34 19.07 -13.80
C ASN A 13 -5.79 18.91 -13.30
N THR A 14 -6.22 17.69 -13.08
CA THR A 14 -7.47 17.42 -12.36
C THR A 14 -7.28 17.92 -10.94
N PRO A 15 -8.08 18.90 -10.49
CA PRO A 15 -8.02 19.34 -9.10
C PRO A 15 -8.30 18.12 -8.22
N ILE A 16 -7.43 17.87 -7.25
CA ILE A 16 -7.68 16.86 -6.25
C ILE A 16 -8.79 17.37 -5.36
N THR A 17 -10.01 16.95 -5.65
CA THR A 17 -11.17 17.23 -4.80
C THR A 17 -11.08 16.32 -3.58
N ILE A 18 -10.66 16.89 -2.46
CA ILE A 18 -10.53 16.18 -1.19
C ILE A 18 -11.71 16.62 -0.31
N GLY A 19 -12.66 15.72 -0.07
CA GLY A 19 -13.79 15.98 0.82
C GLY A 19 -14.72 17.13 0.37
N GLY A 20 -14.83 17.42 -0.95
CA GLY A 20 -15.67 18.49 -1.48
C GLY A 20 -15.08 19.91 -1.39
N MET A 21 -13.88 20.07 -0.85
CA MET A 21 -13.14 21.32 -0.86
C MET A 21 -12.10 21.33 -1.98
N ASP A 22 -12.18 22.33 -2.85
CA ASP A 22 -11.18 22.57 -3.90
C ASP A 22 -10.04 23.39 -3.31
N PHE A 23 -8.92 22.73 -3.02
CA PHE A 23 -7.67 23.40 -2.70
C PHE A 23 -6.94 23.67 -4.01
N GLY A 24 -7.19 24.85 -4.59
CA GLY A 24 -6.45 25.29 -5.78
C GLY A 24 -4.94 25.27 -5.51
N TYR A 25 -4.20 24.46 -6.26
CA TYR A 25 -2.72 24.38 -6.14
C TYR A 25 -2.02 25.73 -6.34
N GLU A 26 -2.68 26.66 -6.97
CA GLU A 26 -2.14 27.98 -7.32
C GLU A 26 -2.19 28.99 -6.17
N SER A 27 -2.89 28.70 -5.07
CA SER A 27 -3.05 29.62 -3.94
C SER A 27 -2.98 28.90 -2.59
N PRO A 28 -1.79 28.47 -2.17
CA PRO A 28 -1.62 27.91 -0.84
C PRO A 28 -2.05 28.91 0.24
N ARG A 29 -2.82 28.44 1.22
CA ARG A 29 -3.26 29.24 2.37
C ARG A 29 -2.76 28.64 3.66
N GLU A 30 -2.52 29.50 4.66
CA GLU A 30 -2.15 29.05 6.00
C GLU A 30 -3.41 28.68 6.77
N TYR A 31 -3.38 27.49 7.40
CA TYR A 31 -4.43 27.00 8.27
C TYR A 31 -3.84 26.54 9.60
N GLU A 32 -4.61 26.69 10.68
CA GLU A 32 -4.35 26.00 11.92
C GLU A 32 -4.98 24.60 11.88
N LEU A 33 -4.24 23.57 12.26
CA LEU A 33 -4.77 22.21 12.30
C LEU A 33 -5.66 22.00 13.51
N GLY A 34 -6.90 21.64 13.26
CA GLY A 34 -7.82 21.10 14.26
C GLY A 34 -7.45 19.66 14.67
N PRO A 35 -8.36 18.99 15.41
CA PRO A 35 -8.22 17.56 15.67
C PRO A 35 -8.08 16.75 14.38
N ILE A 36 -7.08 15.85 14.34
CA ILE A 36 -6.81 14.97 13.21
C ILE A 36 -7.45 13.62 13.51
N ARG A 37 -8.29 13.14 12.59
CA ARG A 37 -8.94 11.83 12.68
C ARG A 37 -8.16 10.80 11.85
N VAL A 38 -8.05 9.58 12.36
CA VAL A 38 -7.45 8.44 11.66
C VAL A 38 -8.55 7.42 11.38
N LEU A 39 -8.60 6.91 10.15
CA LEU A 39 -9.57 5.91 9.69
C LEU A 39 -8.86 4.71 9.05
N GLY A 40 -9.48 3.54 9.12
CA GLY A 40 -9.07 2.33 8.42
C GLY A 40 -7.84 1.61 9.03
N ALA A 41 -7.35 2.08 10.18
CA ALA A 41 -6.20 1.48 10.88
C ALA A 41 -6.54 1.20 12.35
N ASP A 42 -7.68 0.58 12.61
CA ASP A 42 -8.26 0.41 13.95
C ASP A 42 -7.39 -0.45 14.87
N ASN A 43 -6.54 -1.32 14.31
CA ASN A 43 -5.60 -2.17 15.05
C ASN A 43 -4.24 -1.48 15.33
N TYR A 44 -4.11 -0.19 14.99
CA TYR A 44 -2.88 0.59 15.18
C TYR A 44 -3.10 1.73 16.16
N ASP A 45 -2.04 2.14 16.84
CA ASP A 45 -2.09 3.33 17.70
C ASP A 45 -2.21 4.59 16.85
N HIS A 46 -3.38 5.23 16.92
CA HIS A 46 -3.67 6.47 16.20
C HIS A 46 -2.75 7.65 16.61
N GLN A 47 -2.23 7.66 17.83
CA GLN A 47 -1.29 8.70 18.25
C GLN A 47 0.08 8.49 17.60
N ALA A 48 0.54 7.24 17.52
CA ALA A 48 1.75 6.90 16.80
C ALA A 48 1.64 7.25 15.31
N ILE A 49 0.50 6.97 14.66
CA ILE A 49 0.23 7.35 13.28
C ILE A 49 0.38 8.86 13.07
N LYS A 50 -0.24 9.68 13.93
CA LYS A 50 -0.14 11.15 13.86
C LYS A 50 1.29 11.63 14.07
N LEU A 51 2.03 11.00 14.97
CA LEU A 51 3.44 11.31 15.22
C LEU A 51 4.32 11.02 14.01
N ILE A 52 4.15 9.86 13.38
CA ILE A 52 4.85 9.48 12.13
C ILE A 52 4.51 10.45 11.01
N ALA A 53 3.23 10.81 10.87
CA ALA A 53 2.79 11.79 9.90
C ALA A 53 3.42 13.17 10.12
N GLY A 54 3.86 13.49 11.34
CA GLY A 54 4.43 14.79 11.69
C GLY A 54 3.40 15.91 11.72
N LEU A 55 2.11 15.57 11.83
CA LEU A 55 1.01 16.53 11.92
C LEU A 55 0.48 16.60 13.35
N ARG A 56 0.34 17.81 13.87
CA ARG A 56 -0.12 18.05 15.25
C ARG A 56 -1.26 19.06 15.29
N GLN A 57 -2.23 18.82 16.14
CA GLN A 57 -3.28 19.81 16.44
C GLN A 57 -2.66 21.12 16.92
N GLY A 58 -3.21 22.26 16.48
CA GLY A 58 -2.71 23.60 16.76
C GLY A 58 -1.52 24.04 15.90
N GLN A 59 -0.96 23.16 15.09
CA GLN A 59 0.12 23.50 14.16
C GLN A 59 -0.41 24.34 13.00
N ARG A 60 0.31 25.38 12.60
CA ARG A 60 0.03 26.13 11.38
C ARG A 60 0.76 25.52 10.20
N ILE A 61 0.05 25.27 9.12
CA ILE A 61 0.59 24.69 7.89
C ILE A 61 0.01 25.40 6.66
N MET A 62 0.80 25.41 5.58
CA MET A 62 0.32 25.80 4.25
C MET A 62 -0.37 24.59 3.60
N VAL A 63 -1.58 24.78 3.07
CA VAL A 63 -2.33 23.76 2.33
C VAL A 63 -2.86 24.38 1.02
N PRO A 64 -2.58 23.75 -0.13
CA PRO A 64 -1.66 22.63 -0.37
C PRO A 64 -0.21 22.96 -0.03
N GLY A 65 0.56 21.97 0.47
CA GLY A 65 1.95 22.22 0.81
C GLY A 65 2.74 21.01 1.31
N GLN A 66 4.02 21.27 1.56
CA GLN A 66 4.99 20.25 1.97
C GLN A 66 4.60 19.47 3.23
N PRO A 67 3.98 20.06 4.27
CA PRO A 67 3.64 19.31 5.48
C PRO A 67 2.76 18.09 5.20
N VAL A 68 1.72 18.25 4.39
CA VAL A 68 0.82 17.14 4.02
C VAL A 68 1.54 16.13 3.13
N THR A 69 2.33 16.60 2.16
CA THR A 69 3.13 15.72 1.29
C THR A 69 4.12 14.89 2.09
N ASN A 70 4.80 15.50 3.07
CA ASN A 70 5.75 14.79 3.93
C ASN A 70 5.03 13.78 4.84
N ALA A 71 3.87 14.13 5.37
CA ALA A 71 3.06 13.21 6.17
C ALA A 71 2.71 11.94 5.39
N ILE A 72 2.25 12.09 4.14
CA ILE A 72 1.98 10.95 3.25
C ILE A 72 3.26 10.12 3.02
N LYS A 73 4.38 10.77 2.70
CA LYS A 73 5.67 10.08 2.47
C LYS A 73 6.14 9.32 3.70
N ASN A 74 6.05 9.92 4.88
CA ASN A 74 6.46 9.29 6.13
C ASN A 74 5.62 8.03 6.42
N LEU A 75 4.30 8.12 6.27
CA LEU A 75 3.42 6.97 6.46
C LEU A 75 3.66 5.86 5.43
N TRP A 76 3.92 6.21 4.15
CA TRP A 76 4.31 5.25 3.14
C TRP A 76 5.64 4.56 3.42
N ALA A 77 6.60 5.29 4.00
CA ALA A 77 7.92 4.76 4.33
C ALA A 77 7.87 3.63 5.38
N GLU A 78 6.83 3.58 6.21
CA GLU A 78 6.61 2.47 7.16
C GLU A 78 6.40 1.11 6.45
N GLY A 79 5.96 1.11 5.19
CA GLY A 79 5.79 -0.09 4.38
C GLY A 79 4.65 -1.02 4.81
N ILE A 80 3.92 -0.68 5.88
CA ILE A 80 2.82 -1.48 6.45
C ILE A 80 1.44 -1.11 5.91
N PHE A 81 1.35 -0.03 5.13
CA PHE A 81 0.10 0.42 4.51
C PHE A 81 0.11 0.13 3.01
N SER A 82 -1.02 -0.28 2.47
CA SER A 82 -1.28 -0.46 1.04
C SER A 82 -1.89 0.79 0.41
N ASN A 83 -2.50 1.65 1.23
CA ASN A 83 -2.96 2.96 0.83
C ASN A 83 -2.80 3.97 1.96
N VAL A 84 -2.44 5.20 1.60
CA VAL A 84 -2.34 6.35 2.51
C VAL A 84 -2.98 7.54 1.81
N SER A 85 -4.02 8.08 2.41
CA SER A 85 -4.72 9.27 1.94
C SER A 85 -4.88 10.27 3.07
N ILE A 86 -4.66 11.55 2.80
CA ILE A 86 -4.90 12.64 3.75
C ILE A 86 -5.78 13.67 3.06
N TYR A 87 -6.91 13.96 3.67
CA TYR A 87 -7.86 14.93 3.12
C TYR A 87 -8.46 15.82 4.21
N ALA A 88 -8.96 16.98 3.78
CA ALA A 88 -9.70 17.87 4.64
C ALA A 88 -11.15 17.40 4.77
N GLU A 89 -11.62 17.27 5.98
CA GLU A 89 -13.01 16.95 6.27
C GLU A 89 -13.87 18.22 6.28
N LYS A 90 -13.36 19.29 6.89
CA LYS A 90 -14.00 20.60 7.00
C LYS A 90 -13.00 21.68 7.35
N GLU A 91 -13.40 22.94 7.10
CA GLU A 91 -12.74 24.13 7.58
C GLU A 91 -13.74 24.97 8.39
N ILE A 92 -13.33 25.46 9.53
CA ILE A 92 -14.15 26.34 10.38
C ILE A 92 -13.26 27.46 10.91
N ALA A 93 -13.54 28.70 10.49
CA ALA A 93 -12.85 29.91 10.96
C ALA A 93 -11.30 29.81 10.86
N GLY A 94 -10.76 29.29 9.74
CA GLY A 94 -9.33 29.13 9.52
C GLY A 94 -8.70 27.91 10.20
N VAL A 95 -9.50 27.08 10.88
CA VAL A 95 -9.10 25.80 11.46
C VAL A 95 -9.47 24.68 10.51
N LEU A 96 -8.46 23.90 10.06
CA LEU A 96 -8.60 22.81 9.11
C LEU A 96 -8.63 21.47 9.83
N TYR A 97 -9.68 20.69 9.61
CA TYR A 97 -9.83 19.34 10.17
C TYR A 97 -9.40 18.31 9.13
N LEU A 98 -8.35 17.55 9.42
CA LEU A 98 -7.80 16.54 8.54
C LEU A 98 -8.24 15.14 8.93
N VAL A 99 -8.39 14.30 7.92
CA VAL A 99 -8.54 12.86 8.07
C VAL A 99 -7.34 12.19 7.41
N ILE A 100 -6.69 11.29 8.16
CA ILE A 100 -5.69 10.35 7.66
C ILE A 100 -6.41 9.02 7.46
N GLU A 101 -6.60 8.61 6.22
CA GLU A 101 -7.23 7.35 5.86
C GLU A 101 -6.16 6.38 5.40
N LEU A 102 -6.12 5.22 6.02
CA LEU A 102 -5.11 4.20 5.84
C LEU A 102 -5.74 2.85 5.51
N ALA A 103 -5.11 2.11 4.62
CA ALA A 103 -5.40 0.70 4.41
C ALA A 103 -4.16 -0.12 4.80
N PRO A 104 -4.18 -0.85 5.91
CA PRO A 104 -3.09 -1.73 6.29
C PRO A 104 -2.86 -2.83 5.24
N ARG A 105 -1.60 -3.21 5.05
CA ARG A 105 -1.28 -4.40 4.24
C ARG A 105 -1.63 -5.65 5.03
N PRO A 106 -2.23 -6.66 4.40
CA PRO A 106 -2.54 -7.91 5.07
C PRO A 106 -1.25 -8.64 5.48
N LYS A 107 -1.36 -9.45 6.52
CA LYS A 107 -0.28 -10.33 6.98
C LYS A 107 -0.52 -11.74 6.49
N LEU A 108 0.55 -12.45 6.16
CA LEU A 108 0.47 -13.85 5.79
C LEU A 108 0.07 -14.68 7.02
N SER A 109 -1.06 -15.38 6.97
CA SER A 109 -1.47 -16.31 8.02
C SER A 109 -0.81 -17.68 7.85
N LYS A 110 -0.88 -18.22 6.64
CA LYS A 110 -0.31 -19.52 6.25
C LYS A 110 -0.15 -19.61 4.73
N TYR A 111 0.57 -20.63 4.27
CA TYR A 111 0.67 -20.91 2.84
C TYR A 111 0.64 -22.41 2.57
N LYS A 112 0.20 -22.77 1.38
CA LYS A 112 0.12 -24.15 0.90
C LYS A 112 0.65 -24.25 -0.52
N PHE A 113 1.37 -25.32 -0.81
CA PHE A 113 1.78 -25.66 -2.17
C PHE A 113 0.82 -26.66 -2.80
N LYS A 114 0.59 -26.51 -4.10
CA LYS A 114 -0.08 -27.45 -4.98
C LYS A 114 0.80 -27.77 -6.19
N GLY A 115 0.61 -28.96 -6.78
CA GLY A 115 1.32 -29.38 -8.00
C GLY A 115 2.72 -29.93 -7.76
N ILE A 116 3.17 -30.08 -6.51
CA ILE A 116 4.46 -30.62 -6.14
C ILE A 116 4.34 -31.70 -5.06
N SER A 117 5.37 -32.54 -4.91
CA SER A 117 5.45 -33.56 -3.88
C SER A 117 5.71 -32.95 -2.52
N ARG A 118 5.38 -33.70 -1.44
CA ARG A 118 5.64 -33.29 -0.06
C ARG A 118 7.13 -33.00 0.19
N ARG A 119 8.01 -33.83 -0.36
CA ARG A 119 9.48 -33.66 -0.21
C ARG A 119 9.98 -32.37 -0.86
N GLU A 120 9.43 -32.00 -2.01
CA GLU A 120 9.76 -30.73 -2.68
C GLU A 120 9.21 -29.54 -1.90
N ALA A 121 7.97 -29.65 -1.39
CA ALA A 121 7.37 -28.63 -0.53
C ALA A 121 8.19 -28.38 0.75
N ASP A 122 8.70 -29.41 1.39
CA ASP A 122 9.52 -29.28 2.61
C ASP A 122 10.84 -28.56 2.30
N LYS A 123 11.51 -28.91 1.20
CA LYS A 123 12.73 -28.21 0.77
C LYS A 123 12.47 -26.75 0.38
N LEU A 124 11.38 -26.48 -0.32
CA LEU A 124 11.01 -25.10 -0.65
C LEU A 124 10.73 -24.24 0.58
N ARG A 125 10.16 -24.82 1.64
CA ARG A 125 9.95 -24.11 2.91
C ARG A 125 11.23 -23.60 3.55
N GLU A 126 12.32 -24.35 3.38
CA GLU A 126 13.65 -23.97 3.88
C GLU A 126 14.25 -22.80 3.07
N GLU A 127 13.96 -22.74 1.77
CA GLU A 127 14.53 -21.74 0.85
C GLU A 127 13.73 -20.43 0.77
N ILE A 128 12.40 -20.53 0.88
CA ILE A 128 11.54 -19.34 0.80
C ILE A 128 11.37 -18.72 2.18
N ALA A 129 11.55 -17.41 2.27
CA ALA A 129 11.41 -16.67 3.53
C ALA A 129 9.94 -16.31 3.83
N LEU A 130 9.03 -17.31 3.78
CA LEU A 130 7.62 -17.15 4.16
C LEU A 130 7.38 -17.66 5.58
N TYR A 131 6.77 -16.83 6.40
CA TYR A 131 6.34 -17.19 7.76
C TYR A 131 5.06 -16.43 8.14
N ALA A 132 4.30 -16.98 9.07
CA ALA A 132 3.09 -16.35 9.57
C ALA A 132 3.40 -14.99 10.22
N GLY A 133 2.57 -13.99 9.96
CA GLY A 133 2.75 -12.62 10.43
C GLY A 133 3.57 -11.71 9.50
N LYS A 134 4.18 -12.25 8.44
CA LYS A 134 4.92 -11.44 7.46
C LYS A 134 3.97 -10.57 6.66
N THR A 135 4.27 -9.28 6.53
CA THR A 135 3.49 -8.33 5.72
C THR A 135 3.54 -8.73 4.25
N ILE A 136 2.39 -8.84 3.63
CA ILE A 136 2.26 -9.17 2.21
C ILE A 136 2.49 -7.91 1.38
N THR A 137 3.48 -7.96 0.51
CA THR A 137 3.82 -6.93 -0.46
C THR A 137 3.98 -7.55 -1.83
N GLU A 138 3.81 -6.75 -2.89
CA GLU A 138 4.05 -7.20 -4.27
C GLU A 138 5.46 -7.75 -4.44
N ASN A 139 6.44 -7.11 -3.77
CA ASN A 139 7.83 -7.57 -3.77
C ASN A 139 7.99 -8.96 -3.12
N LEU A 140 7.27 -9.23 -2.02
CA LEU A 140 7.28 -10.55 -1.38
C LEU A 140 6.77 -11.62 -2.35
N VAL A 141 5.66 -11.36 -3.04
CA VAL A 141 5.08 -12.27 -4.04
C VAL A 141 6.05 -12.51 -5.19
N PHE A 142 6.65 -11.43 -5.72
CA PHE A 142 7.64 -11.50 -6.80
C PHE A 142 8.88 -12.31 -6.40
N GLN A 143 9.48 -12.01 -5.25
CA GLN A 143 10.66 -12.73 -4.75
C GLN A 143 10.35 -14.20 -4.48
N THR A 144 9.21 -14.51 -3.89
CA THR A 144 8.77 -15.88 -3.64
C THR A 144 8.62 -16.65 -4.95
N THR A 145 7.95 -16.04 -5.94
CA THR A 145 7.79 -16.62 -7.27
C THR A 145 9.13 -16.93 -7.92
N ASN A 146 10.08 -15.99 -7.87
CA ASN A 146 11.40 -16.16 -8.49
C ASN A 146 12.24 -17.24 -7.78
N LYS A 147 12.19 -17.32 -6.46
CA LYS A 147 12.87 -18.37 -5.70
C LYS A 147 12.34 -19.76 -6.06
N ILE A 148 11.02 -19.91 -6.12
CA ILE A 148 10.41 -21.19 -6.52
C ILE A 148 10.82 -21.58 -7.94
N LYS A 149 10.77 -20.64 -8.90
CA LYS A 149 11.22 -20.89 -10.26
C LYS A 149 12.72 -21.24 -10.33
N GLY A 150 13.56 -20.56 -9.53
CA GLY A 150 14.99 -20.86 -9.41
C GLY A 150 15.24 -22.29 -8.94
N TYR A 151 14.59 -22.69 -7.86
CA TYR A 151 14.68 -24.04 -7.30
C TYR A 151 14.34 -25.12 -8.33
N PHE A 152 13.28 -24.95 -9.11
CA PHE A 152 12.91 -25.94 -10.14
C PHE A 152 13.81 -25.91 -11.34
N ARG A 153 14.34 -24.74 -11.73
CA ARG A 153 15.32 -24.60 -12.82
C ARG A 153 16.62 -25.37 -12.52
N GLU A 154 17.12 -25.30 -11.29
CA GLU A 154 18.28 -26.08 -10.85
C GLU A 154 18.06 -27.60 -10.94
N LYS A 155 16.79 -28.04 -10.97
CA LYS A 155 16.37 -29.42 -11.14
C LYS A 155 16.05 -29.80 -12.59
N GLY A 156 16.29 -28.88 -13.54
CA GLY A 156 16.07 -29.11 -14.98
C GLY A 156 14.67 -28.75 -15.46
N TYR A 157 13.79 -28.17 -14.62
CA TYR A 157 12.46 -27.73 -15.02
C TYR A 157 12.52 -26.25 -15.45
N TYR A 158 12.71 -25.98 -16.72
CA TYR A 158 12.94 -24.62 -17.23
C TYR A 158 11.65 -23.82 -17.44
N ASP A 159 10.52 -24.48 -17.70
CA ASP A 159 9.22 -23.87 -18.00
C ASP A 159 8.27 -23.88 -16.79
N THR A 160 8.82 -23.87 -15.57
CA THR A 160 8.01 -23.89 -14.36
C THR A 160 7.14 -22.64 -14.26
N LYS A 161 5.83 -22.85 -14.13
CA LYS A 161 4.83 -21.82 -13.91
C LYS A 161 4.46 -21.81 -12.41
N VAL A 162 4.46 -20.62 -11.83
CA VAL A 162 4.09 -20.41 -10.42
C VAL A 162 3.01 -19.36 -10.37
N LYS A 163 1.89 -19.69 -9.75
CA LYS A 163 0.78 -18.77 -9.48
C LYS A 163 0.51 -18.73 -7.99
N ILE A 164 0.59 -17.54 -7.40
CA ILE A 164 0.27 -17.30 -5.99
C ILE A 164 -1.12 -16.66 -5.93
N ASN A 165 -2.11 -17.41 -5.46
CA ASN A 165 -3.44 -16.91 -5.19
C ASN A 165 -3.49 -16.46 -3.73
N GLN A 166 -3.95 -15.23 -3.49
CA GLN A 166 -4.13 -14.64 -2.18
C GLN A 166 -5.60 -14.77 -1.81
N GLU A 167 -5.86 -15.39 -0.68
CA GLU A 167 -7.22 -15.58 -0.16
C GLU A 167 -7.31 -15.04 1.25
N LYS A 168 -8.38 -14.30 1.55
CA LYS A 168 -8.61 -13.76 2.89
C LYS A 168 -8.74 -14.88 3.91
N ASP A 169 -8.01 -14.78 5.03
CA ASP A 169 -8.18 -15.71 6.13
C ASP A 169 -9.40 -15.30 6.97
N THR A 170 -10.41 -16.16 7.03
CA THR A 170 -11.65 -15.89 7.76
C THR A 170 -11.51 -16.02 9.27
N LEU A 171 -10.39 -16.59 9.75
CA LEU A 171 -10.14 -16.85 11.17
C LEU A 171 -9.24 -15.78 11.81
N ILE A 172 -8.46 -15.07 11.00
CA ILE A 172 -7.49 -14.08 11.47
C ILE A 172 -7.72 -12.78 10.73
N ASN A 173 -8.13 -11.74 11.45
CA ASN A 173 -8.36 -10.41 10.87
C ASN A 173 -7.06 -9.86 10.22
N ASP A 174 -7.24 -9.07 9.16
CA ASP A 174 -6.16 -8.43 8.39
C ASP A 174 -5.08 -9.41 7.91
N SER A 175 -5.49 -10.66 7.65
CA SER A 175 -4.57 -11.71 7.22
C SER A 175 -5.09 -12.44 5.98
N GLU A 176 -4.14 -12.90 5.17
CA GLU A 176 -4.37 -13.68 3.97
C GLU A 176 -3.54 -14.96 3.99
N LEU A 177 -4.03 -15.97 3.31
CA LEU A 177 -3.29 -17.20 3.04
C LEU A 177 -2.81 -17.23 1.58
N PHE A 178 -1.66 -17.85 1.33
CA PHE A 178 -1.18 -18.10 -0.01
C PHE A 178 -1.46 -19.52 -0.46
N LEU A 179 -2.16 -19.66 -1.59
CA LEU A 179 -2.23 -20.90 -2.34
C LEU A 179 -1.26 -20.80 -3.51
N ILE A 180 -0.17 -21.56 -3.44
CA ILE A 180 0.94 -21.51 -4.41
C ILE A 180 0.80 -22.70 -5.34
N ASP A 181 0.26 -22.46 -6.52
CA ASP A 181 0.10 -23.47 -7.57
C ASP A 181 1.36 -23.50 -8.43
N ILE A 182 1.99 -24.68 -8.52
CA ILE A 182 3.23 -24.91 -9.25
C ILE A 182 2.99 -25.96 -10.33
N THR A 183 3.24 -25.59 -11.57
CA THR A 183 3.24 -26.50 -12.70
C THR A 183 4.67 -26.63 -13.23
N LYS A 184 5.24 -27.82 -13.13
CA LYS A 184 6.56 -28.12 -13.67
C LYS A 184 6.44 -28.30 -15.19
N GLY A 185 7.28 -27.65 -15.94
CA GLY A 185 7.37 -27.78 -17.40
C GLY A 185 8.45 -28.77 -17.80
#